data_85c9c4162a4a3db60976dd3ff23ef89b
#
_entry.id   85c9c4162a4a3db60976dd3ff23ef89b
#
_cell.length_a   1.000
_cell.length_b   1.000
_cell.length_c   1.000
_cell.angle_alpha   90.00
_cell.angle_beta   90.00
_cell.angle_gamma   90.00
#
_symmetry.space_group_name_H-M   'P 1'
#
loop_
_entity.id
_entity.type
_entity.pdbx_description
1 polymer ?
#
loop_
_entity_poly.entity_id
_entity_poly.type
_entity_poly.pdbx_seq_one_letter_code
_entity_poly.pdbx_strand_id
1 'polypeptide(L)'
;MDTQRQGKKTVNYVIATPEFLAIKDEIMKQCELFSPIAYPMLIEPNDWSNERHGGYLLNEIRMCHDMVRRGNSRPIQGETPLAALNKIQKTAYTLNHFVVGVAETLMMKGREVDKFIPIVEYDLPVKPVDIDTNDDARQDYRRRAAEVYNKRADSFRRSCRTRMTMEAVKLFKDKDQFYVPHSFDYRGRMYPVPSFLTMQDTDFGKSLIKFKDSAKLTSDAKDWLSFQVATTYGLDKKTIKAVSYTHLRAHETET
;
A
#
# COMPACT_ATOMS: atom_id res chain seq x y z
N MET A 1 23.75 -24.32 -10.55
CA MET A 1 24.55 -23.15 -10.11
C MET A 1 25.74 -23.06 -11.03
N ASP A 2 25.93 -21.94 -11.67
CA ASP A 2 27.12 -21.71 -12.49
C ASP A 2 28.08 -20.81 -11.72
N THR A 3 29.38 -21.04 -11.89
CA THR A 3 30.42 -20.41 -11.09
C THR A 3 31.32 -19.62 -12.01
N GLN A 4 31.31 -18.30 -11.90
CA GLN A 4 32.21 -17.44 -12.69
C GLN A 4 33.23 -16.78 -11.79
N ARG A 5 34.48 -16.73 -12.30
CA ARG A 5 35.61 -16.11 -11.62
C ARG A 5 35.66 -14.61 -11.96
N GLN A 6 35.39 -13.73 -11.00
CA GLN A 6 35.56 -12.29 -11.13
C GLN A 6 36.81 -11.85 -10.36
N GLY A 7 37.96 -11.76 -11.03
CA GLY A 7 39.23 -11.45 -10.41
C GLY A 7 39.66 -12.52 -9.40
N LYS A 8 39.89 -12.13 -8.13
CA LYS A 8 40.27 -13.04 -7.04
C LYS A 8 39.06 -13.68 -6.30
N LYS A 9 37.81 -13.31 -6.65
CA LYS A 9 36.60 -13.82 -6.01
C LYS A 9 35.83 -14.76 -6.95
N THR A 10 35.35 -15.87 -6.39
CA THR A 10 34.45 -16.78 -7.07
C THR A 10 33.02 -16.37 -6.69
N VAL A 11 32.20 -16.08 -7.67
CA VAL A 11 30.79 -15.71 -7.48
C VAL A 11 29.91 -16.81 -8.06
N ASN A 12 29.01 -17.32 -7.24
CA ASN A 12 28.03 -18.32 -7.65
C ASN A 12 26.79 -17.62 -8.20
N TYR A 13 26.36 -18.00 -9.38
CA TYR A 13 25.15 -17.51 -10.01
C TYR A 13 24.08 -18.60 -10.02
N VAL A 14 22.83 -18.21 -9.73
CA VAL A 14 21.68 -19.04 -10.00
C VAL A 14 21.19 -18.69 -11.40
N ILE A 15 21.35 -19.64 -12.32
CA ILE A 15 20.89 -19.49 -13.71
C ILE A 15 19.56 -20.22 -13.84
N ALA A 16 18.57 -19.54 -14.41
CA ALA A 16 17.30 -20.16 -14.75
C ALA A 16 17.48 -21.18 -15.87
N THR A 17 16.95 -22.38 -15.71
CA THR A 17 16.97 -23.39 -16.75
C THR A 17 16.06 -23.00 -17.93
N PRO A 18 16.30 -23.53 -19.16
CA PRO A 18 15.41 -23.28 -20.29
C PRO A 18 13.95 -23.66 -19.99
N GLU A 19 13.73 -24.74 -19.24
CA GLU A 19 12.40 -25.20 -18.85
C GLU A 19 11.72 -24.17 -17.92
N PHE A 20 12.47 -23.62 -16.95
CA PHE A 20 11.96 -22.56 -16.06
C PHE A 20 11.62 -21.30 -16.85
N LEU A 21 12.45 -20.94 -17.83
CA LEU A 21 12.18 -19.77 -18.68
C LEU A 21 10.93 -19.97 -19.54
N ALA A 22 10.67 -21.19 -20.01
CA ALA A 22 9.47 -21.53 -20.80
C ALA A 22 8.17 -21.36 -20.00
N ILE A 23 8.17 -21.67 -18.69
CA ILE A 23 6.99 -21.52 -17.83
C ILE A 23 6.93 -20.15 -17.13
N LYS A 24 7.95 -19.32 -17.23
CA LYS A 24 8.04 -18.01 -16.57
C LYS A 24 6.81 -17.14 -16.87
N ASP A 25 6.42 -17.04 -18.13
CA ASP A 25 5.31 -16.17 -18.54
C ASP A 25 3.96 -16.67 -18.00
N GLU A 26 3.80 -17.99 -17.89
CA GLU A 26 2.64 -18.60 -17.25
C GLU A 26 2.61 -18.34 -15.74
N ILE A 27 3.75 -18.50 -15.06
CA ILE A 27 3.88 -18.17 -13.63
C ILE A 27 3.62 -16.68 -13.41
N MET A 28 4.15 -15.79 -14.26
CA MET A 28 3.91 -14.35 -14.15
C MET A 28 2.43 -14.01 -14.32
N LYS A 29 1.72 -14.61 -15.28
CA LYS A 29 0.27 -14.45 -15.43
C LYS A 29 -0.49 -14.93 -14.20
N GLN A 30 -0.11 -16.08 -13.64
CA GLN A 30 -0.72 -16.57 -12.42
C GLN A 30 -0.43 -15.64 -11.22
N CYS A 31 0.77 -15.09 -11.11
CA CYS A 31 1.10 -14.10 -10.08
C CYS A 31 0.31 -12.79 -10.25
N GLU A 32 0.03 -12.37 -11.48
CA GLU A 32 -0.84 -11.22 -11.77
C GLU A 32 -2.31 -11.50 -11.41
N LEU A 33 -2.76 -12.75 -11.52
CA LEU A 33 -4.08 -13.20 -11.10
C LEU A 33 -4.22 -13.32 -9.58
N PHE A 34 -3.12 -13.40 -8.83
CA PHE A 34 -3.12 -13.31 -7.37
C PHE A 34 -3.36 -11.87 -6.91
N SER A 35 -4.50 -11.32 -7.30
CA SER A 35 -5.06 -10.14 -6.66
C SER A 35 -5.17 -10.38 -5.15
N PRO A 36 -4.96 -9.37 -4.30
CA PRO A 36 -5.24 -9.52 -2.87
C PRO A 36 -6.66 -10.04 -2.70
N ILE A 37 -6.81 -11.20 -2.06
CA ILE A 37 -8.11 -11.83 -1.84
C ILE A 37 -8.98 -10.94 -0.94
N ALA A 38 -8.36 -10.16 -0.05
CA ALA A 38 -9.03 -9.32 0.91
C ALA A 38 -9.00 -7.86 0.45
N TYR A 39 -10.11 -7.42 -0.13
CA TYR A 39 -10.42 -6.01 -0.40
C TYR A 39 -11.37 -5.44 0.66
N PRO A 40 -11.51 -4.10 0.79
CA PRO A 40 -12.64 -3.51 1.50
C PRO A 40 -13.97 -4.03 0.97
N MET A 41 -14.99 -4.09 1.82
CA MET A 41 -16.31 -4.60 1.48
C MET A 41 -17.24 -3.47 1.05
N LEU A 42 -18.14 -3.74 0.11
CA LEU A 42 -19.16 -2.77 -0.32
C LEU A 42 -20.39 -2.74 0.59
N ILE A 43 -20.56 -3.77 1.41
CA ILE A 43 -21.63 -3.92 2.40
C ILE A 43 -21.03 -4.14 3.78
N GLU A 44 -21.82 -3.92 4.82
CA GLU A 44 -21.36 -4.07 6.20
C GLU A 44 -20.80 -5.47 6.46
N PRO A 45 -19.62 -5.59 7.11
CA PRO A 45 -19.08 -6.86 7.56
C PRO A 45 -19.99 -7.53 8.59
N ASN A 46 -20.00 -8.85 8.59
CA ASN A 46 -20.66 -9.62 9.64
C ASN A 46 -20.00 -9.36 11.00
N ASP A 47 -20.81 -9.35 12.06
CA ASP A 47 -20.32 -9.24 13.42
C ASP A 47 -19.53 -10.49 13.82
N TRP A 48 -18.39 -10.26 14.43
CA TRP A 48 -17.63 -11.28 15.12
C TRP A 48 -18.33 -11.68 16.43
N SER A 49 -18.35 -12.96 16.71
CA SER A 49 -18.73 -13.48 18.02
C SER A 49 -17.83 -14.67 18.38
N ASN A 50 -17.86 -15.12 19.64
CA ASN A 50 -17.11 -16.29 20.07
C ASN A 50 -17.58 -17.58 19.39
N GLU A 51 -18.78 -17.58 18.83
CA GLU A 51 -19.40 -18.74 18.19
C GLU A 51 -19.33 -18.70 16.66
N ARG A 52 -19.29 -17.51 16.07
CA ARG A 52 -19.41 -17.31 14.63
C ARG A 52 -18.25 -16.50 14.07
N HIS A 53 -17.86 -16.84 12.86
CA HIS A 53 -16.97 -15.99 12.06
C HIS A 53 -17.68 -14.70 11.67
N GLY A 54 -16.96 -13.59 11.85
CA GLY A 54 -17.37 -12.28 11.37
C GLY A 54 -16.56 -11.82 10.15
N GLY A 55 -16.60 -10.52 9.89
CA GLY A 55 -15.88 -9.91 8.77
C GLY A 55 -16.53 -10.21 7.43
N TYR A 56 -15.80 -10.88 6.53
CA TYR A 56 -16.27 -11.16 5.17
C TYR A 56 -17.47 -12.10 5.10
N LEU A 57 -18.35 -11.86 4.10
CA LEU A 57 -19.52 -12.70 3.87
C LEU A 57 -19.20 -13.93 3.02
N LEU A 58 -18.32 -13.78 2.02
CA LEU A 58 -17.94 -14.88 1.12
C LEU A 58 -17.11 -15.93 1.89
N ASN A 59 -17.52 -17.19 1.78
CA ASN A 59 -16.87 -18.29 2.51
C ASN A 59 -15.40 -18.44 2.17
N GLU A 60 -15.02 -18.29 0.90
CA GLU A 60 -13.64 -18.44 0.44
C GLU A 60 -12.70 -17.42 1.12
N ILE A 61 -13.19 -16.20 1.33
CA ILE A 61 -12.42 -15.14 1.99
C ILE A 61 -12.53 -15.29 3.51
N ARG A 62 -13.74 -15.56 4.01
CA ARG A 62 -14.04 -15.67 5.44
C ARG A 62 -13.21 -16.77 6.11
N MET A 63 -13.07 -17.92 5.47
CA MET A 63 -12.29 -19.05 6.01
C MET A 63 -10.78 -18.81 6.03
N CYS A 64 -10.29 -17.80 5.30
CA CYS A 64 -8.88 -17.40 5.34
C CYS A 64 -8.54 -16.42 6.47
N HIS A 65 -9.55 -15.91 7.20
CA HIS A 65 -9.36 -14.87 8.20
C HIS A 65 -10.07 -15.23 9.51
N ASP A 66 -9.30 -15.39 10.58
CA ASP A 66 -9.79 -15.59 11.92
C ASP A 66 -9.94 -14.28 12.68
N MET A 67 -10.79 -14.27 13.71
CA MET A 67 -10.95 -13.14 14.63
C MET A 67 -9.61 -12.73 15.25
N VAL A 68 -8.78 -13.70 15.61
CA VAL A 68 -7.42 -13.50 16.11
C VAL A 68 -6.42 -14.11 15.12
N ARG A 69 -5.57 -13.29 14.54
CA ARG A 69 -4.59 -13.71 13.55
C ARG A 69 -3.58 -14.69 14.16
N ARG A 70 -3.27 -15.75 13.43
CA ARG A 70 -2.27 -16.76 13.78
C ARG A 70 -2.59 -17.56 15.06
N GLY A 71 -3.86 -17.74 15.40
CA GLY A 71 -4.29 -18.61 16.47
C GLY A 71 -4.69 -19.99 15.94
N ASN A 72 -4.18 -21.06 16.54
CA ASN A 72 -4.65 -22.42 16.26
C ASN A 72 -5.96 -22.77 16.98
N SER A 73 -6.42 -21.90 17.85
CA SER A 73 -7.68 -22.02 18.58
C SER A 73 -8.43 -20.70 18.51
N ARG A 74 -9.75 -20.73 18.56
CA ARG A 74 -10.57 -19.53 18.66
C ARG A 74 -10.57 -19.03 20.11
N PRO A 75 -9.69 -18.08 20.47
CA PRO A 75 -9.68 -17.56 21.83
C PRO A 75 -10.98 -16.82 22.08
N ILE A 76 -11.62 -17.11 23.21
CA ILE A 76 -12.82 -16.40 23.65
C ILE A 76 -12.42 -14.96 23.99
N GLN A 77 -13.14 -14.01 23.42
CA GLN A 77 -12.98 -12.58 23.67
C GLN A 77 -14.07 -12.09 24.63
N GLY A 78 -13.74 -11.08 25.44
CA GLY A 78 -14.71 -10.39 26.26
C GLY A 78 -15.68 -9.56 25.42
N GLU A 79 -16.82 -9.16 26.00
CA GLU A 79 -17.86 -8.40 25.32
C GLU A 79 -17.36 -7.04 24.81
N THR A 80 -16.59 -6.31 25.63
CA THR A 80 -16.08 -4.98 25.25
C THR A 80 -15.13 -5.00 24.04
N PRO A 81 -14.12 -5.88 23.97
CA PRO A 81 -13.29 -6.01 22.78
C PRO A 81 -14.10 -6.39 21.53
N LEU A 82 -15.06 -7.33 21.65
CA LEU A 82 -15.94 -7.71 20.53
C LEU A 82 -16.80 -6.54 20.06
N ALA A 83 -17.43 -5.81 20.98
CA ALA A 83 -18.22 -4.65 20.66
C ALA A 83 -17.39 -3.56 19.94
N ALA A 84 -16.16 -3.33 20.40
CA ALA A 84 -15.24 -2.37 19.78
C ALA A 84 -14.82 -2.82 18.37
N LEU A 85 -14.49 -4.11 18.18
CA LEU A 85 -14.13 -4.68 16.87
C LEU A 85 -15.30 -4.56 15.88
N ASN A 86 -16.49 -4.92 16.31
CA ASN A 86 -17.69 -4.86 15.48
C ASN A 86 -18.09 -3.41 15.16
N LYS A 87 -17.90 -2.49 16.09
CA LYS A 87 -18.17 -1.07 15.85
C LYS A 87 -17.24 -0.46 14.82
N ILE A 88 -15.93 -0.73 14.91
CA ILE A 88 -14.94 -0.15 14.00
C ILE A 88 -15.12 -0.66 12.57
N GLN A 89 -15.40 -1.95 12.38
CA GLN A 89 -15.57 -2.51 11.03
C GLN A 89 -16.87 -2.07 10.33
N LYS A 90 -17.86 -1.59 11.06
CA LYS A 90 -19.12 -1.01 10.52
C LYS A 90 -18.99 0.47 10.19
N THR A 91 -17.83 1.07 10.39
CA THR A 91 -17.59 2.45 9.96
C THR A 91 -17.50 2.51 8.44
N ALA A 92 -18.38 3.30 7.82
CA ALA A 92 -18.39 3.51 6.38
C ALA A 92 -17.31 4.51 5.96
N TYR A 93 -16.57 4.17 4.90
CA TYR A 93 -15.56 5.01 4.28
C TYR A 93 -15.91 5.30 2.83
N THR A 94 -15.34 6.36 2.28
CA THR A 94 -15.39 6.70 0.86
C THR A 94 -14.03 7.20 0.39
N LEU A 95 -13.79 7.19 -0.93
CA LEU A 95 -12.56 7.73 -1.49
C LEU A 95 -12.53 9.26 -1.42
N ASN A 96 -11.34 9.78 -1.18
CA ASN A 96 -11.05 11.20 -1.32
C ASN A 96 -10.73 11.51 -2.79
N HIS A 97 -11.73 11.83 -3.60
CA HIS A 97 -11.59 12.05 -5.04
C HIS A 97 -10.59 13.15 -5.39
N PHE A 98 -10.42 14.17 -4.52
CA PHE A 98 -9.40 15.19 -4.73
C PHE A 98 -8.00 14.57 -4.70
N VAL A 99 -7.68 13.80 -3.68
CA VAL A 99 -6.37 13.12 -3.56
C VAL A 99 -6.18 12.08 -4.67
N VAL A 100 -7.24 11.36 -5.05
CA VAL A 100 -7.20 10.43 -6.19
C VAL A 100 -6.81 11.16 -7.48
N GLY A 101 -7.41 12.31 -7.79
CA GLY A 101 -7.05 13.11 -8.97
C GLY A 101 -5.61 13.62 -8.95
N VAL A 102 -5.11 14.03 -7.77
CA VAL A 102 -3.70 14.39 -7.60
C VAL A 102 -2.79 13.19 -7.86
N ALA A 103 -3.11 12.02 -7.29
CA ALA A 103 -2.34 10.79 -7.47
C ALA A 103 -2.30 10.35 -8.94
N GLU A 104 -3.43 10.39 -9.65
CA GLU A 104 -3.51 10.11 -11.10
C GLU A 104 -2.59 11.07 -11.89
N THR A 105 -2.59 12.35 -11.54
CA THR A 105 -1.71 13.34 -12.18
C THR A 105 -0.23 13.06 -11.91
N LEU A 106 0.13 12.68 -10.69
CA LEU A 106 1.51 12.31 -10.34
C LEU A 106 1.95 11.04 -11.06
N MET A 107 1.05 10.05 -11.20
CA MET A 107 1.31 8.83 -11.99
C MET A 107 1.61 9.16 -13.45
N MET A 108 0.79 10.00 -14.09
CA MET A 108 0.99 10.41 -15.49
C MET A 108 2.29 11.19 -15.68
N LYS A 109 2.69 11.99 -14.70
CA LYS A 109 3.93 12.79 -14.75
C LYS A 109 5.18 12.02 -14.29
N GLY A 110 5.04 10.79 -13.83
CA GLY A 110 6.14 10.00 -13.27
C GLY A 110 6.81 10.66 -12.05
N ARG A 111 6.05 11.47 -11.27
CA ARG A 111 6.60 12.22 -10.14
C ARG A 111 6.50 11.45 -8.84
N GLU A 112 7.65 11.23 -8.20
CA GLU A 112 7.77 10.60 -6.88
C GLU A 112 7.52 11.64 -5.77
N VAL A 113 6.71 11.28 -4.78
CA VAL A 113 6.43 12.09 -3.57
C VAL A 113 6.43 11.15 -2.37
N ASP A 114 7.41 11.23 -1.51
CA ASP A 114 7.63 10.35 -0.36
C ASP A 114 7.51 8.87 -0.76
N LYS A 115 6.51 8.15 -0.23
CA LYS A 115 6.26 6.73 -0.54
C LYS A 115 5.35 6.51 -1.74
N PHE A 116 4.88 7.56 -2.36
CA PHE A 116 4.21 7.49 -3.64
C PHE A 116 5.27 7.42 -4.76
N ILE A 117 5.51 6.22 -5.27
CA ILE A 117 6.55 5.95 -6.25
C ILE A 117 5.89 5.40 -7.51
N PRO A 118 5.67 6.22 -8.54
CA PRO A 118 5.17 5.76 -9.83
C PRO A 118 6.24 4.92 -10.55
N ILE A 119 5.80 4.07 -11.48
CA ILE A 119 6.75 3.39 -12.35
C ILE A 119 7.39 4.40 -13.29
N VAL A 120 8.70 4.30 -13.44
CA VAL A 120 9.48 5.10 -14.40
C VAL A 120 10.03 4.16 -15.46
N GLU A 121 9.75 4.45 -16.69
CA GLU A 121 10.32 3.76 -17.84
C GLU A 121 11.68 4.37 -18.21
N TYR A 122 12.62 3.53 -18.57
CA TYR A 122 13.94 3.94 -19.01
C TYR A 122 14.19 3.37 -20.41
N ASP A 123 14.60 4.23 -21.34
CA ASP A 123 14.92 3.80 -22.69
C ASP A 123 16.24 3.03 -22.72
N LEU A 124 16.29 2.02 -23.59
CA LEU A 124 17.54 1.30 -23.84
C LEU A 124 18.51 2.22 -24.60
N PRO A 125 19.82 2.07 -24.37
CA PRO A 125 20.80 2.83 -25.12
C PRO A 125 20.69 2.50 -26.63
N VAL A 126 20.98 3.49 -27.46
CA VAL A 126 21.00 3.31 -28.90
C VAL A 126 22.07 2.28 -29.27
N LYS A 127 21.72 1.31 -30.10
CA LYS A 127 22.67 0.31 -30.59
C LYS A 127 23.72 1.00 -31.49
N PRO A 128 25.02 0.79 -31.26
CA PRO A 128 26.05 1.23 -32.18
C PRO A 128 25.88 0.58 -33.56
N VAL A 129 26.22 1.30 -34.61
CA VAL A 129 26.11 0.80 -35.98
C VAL A 129 27.10 -0.35 -36.23
N ASP A 130 28.24 -0.32 -35.54
CA ASP A 130 29.33 -1.29 -35.64
C ASP A 130 29.25 -2.43 -34.61
N ILE A 131 28.10 -2.61 -33.97
CA ILE A 131 27.92 -3.60 -32.87
C ILE A 131 28.24 -5.05 -33.27
N ASP A 132 28.11 -5.37 -34.52
CA ASP A 132 28.33 -6.73 -35.05
C ASP A 132 29.79 -6.98 -35.41
N THR A 133 30.55 -5.94 -35.68
CA THR A 133 31.96 -6.00 -36.13
C THR A 133 32.98 -5.55 -35.06
N ASN A 134 32.53 -4.78 -34.04
CA ASN A 134 33.37 -4.19 -33.00
C ASN A 134 33.01 -4.78 -31.63
N ASP A 135 33.90 -5.62 -31.09
CA ASP A 135 33.67 -6.28 -29.81
C ASP A 135 33.63 -5.30 -28.63
N ASP A 136 34.43 -4.23 -28.67
CA ASP A 136 34.43 -3.21 -27.60
C ASP A 136 33.09 -2.44 -27.58
N ALA A 137 32.60 -2.05 -28.75
CA ALA A 137 31.30 -1.40 -28.88
C ALA A 137 30.15 -2.31 -28.40
N ARG A 138 30.25 -3.62 -28.71
CA ARG A 138 29.29 -4.63 -28.24
C ARG A 138 29.33 -4.78 -26.73
N GLN A 139 30.51 -4.83 -26.13
CA GLN A 139 30.68 -4.97 -24.68
C GLN A 139 30.17 -3.73 -23.93
N ASP A 140 30.49 -2.53 -24.43
CA ASP A 140 30.02 -1.27 -23.85
C ASP A 140 28.50 -1.15 -23.95
N TYR A 141 27.89 -1.49 -25.10
CA TYR A 141 26.45 -1.53 -25.25
C TYR A 141 25.79 -2.50 -24.26
N ARG A 142 26.34 -3.72 -24.12
CA ARG A 142 25.81 -4.72 -23.16
C ARG A 142 25.86 -4.20 -21.73
N ARG A 143 26.94 -3.54 -21.34
CA ARG A 143 27.09 -2.94 -20.01
C ARG A 143 26.01 -1.88 -19.77
N ARG A 144 25.87 -0.92 -20.68
CA ARG A 144 24.84 0.15 -20.60
C ARG A 144 23.43 -0.39 -20.62
N ALA A 145 23.16 -1.38 -21.47
CA ALA A 145 21.84 -2.03 -21.52
C ALA A 145 21.54 -2.77 -20.20
N ALA A 146 22.51 -3.46 -19.61
CA ALA A 146 22.35 -4.13 -18.32
C ALA A 146 22.03 -3.13 -17.19
N GLU A 147 22.67 -1.95 -17.18
CA GLU A 147 22.35 -0.87 -16.22
C GLU A 147 20.90 -0.40 -16.37
N VAL A 148 20.40 -0.24 -17.61
CA VAL A 148 19.01 0.15 -17.87
C VAL A 148 18.04 -0.95 -17.42
N TYR A 149 18.33 -2.22 -17.70
CA TYR A 149 17.50 -3.32 -17.21
C TYR A 149 17.43 -3.37 -15.69
N ASN A 150 18.57 -3.13 -15.01
CA ASN A 150 18.59 -3.05 -13.55
C ASN A 150 17.75 -1.88 -13.02
N LYS A 151 17.83 -0.70 -13.65
CA LYS A 151 17.01 0.47 -13.30
C LYS A 151 15.52 0.19 -13.50
N ARG A 152 15.14 -0.46 -14.62
CA ARG A 152 13.74 -0.89 -14.88
C ARG A 152 13.24 -1.84 -13.80
N ALA A 153 14.02 -2.86 -13.46
CA ALA A 153 13.67 -3.83 -12.42
C ALA A 153 13.52 -3.17 -11.05
N ASP A 154 14.40 -2.23 -10.72
CA ASP A 154 14.31 -1.49 -9.46
C ASP A 154 13.07 -0.56 -9.43
N SER A 155 12.83 0.18 -10.49
CA SER A 155 11.62 1.02 -10.65
C SER A 155 10.34 0.20 -10.51
N PHE A 156 10.27 -0.96 -11.16
CA PHE A 156 9.14 -1.88 -11.06
C PHE A 156 8.92 -2.35 -9.63
N ARG A 157 9.97 -2.77 -8.94
CA ARG A 157 9.92 -3.24 -7.56
C ARG A 157 9.48 -2.13 -6.60
N ARG A 158 10.08 -0.93 -6.70
CA ARG A 158 9.77 0.21 -5.83
C ARG A 158 8.35 0.72 -6.04
N SER A 159 7.85 0.71 -7.26
CA SER A 159 6.50 1.18 -7.59
C SER A 159 5.38 0.19 -7.24
N CYS A 160 5.71 -1.05 -6.87
CA CYS A 160 4.74 -2.12 -6.67
C CYS A 160 3.59 -1.72 -5.73
N ARG A 161 3.91 -1.17 -4.54
CA ARG A 161 2.90 -0.75 -3.56
C ARG A 161 1.98 0.32 -4.12
N THR A 162 2.53 1.35 -4.75
CA THR A 162 1.76 2.46 -5.36
C THR A 162 0.82 1.94 -6.44
N ARG A 163 1.31 1.08 -7.34
CA ARG A 163 0.50 0.49 -8.41
C ARG A 163 -0.65 -0.35 -7.86
N MET A 164 -0.38 -1.23 -6.91
CA MET A 164 -1.42 -2.05 -6.27
C MET A 164 -2.46 -1.19 -5.54
N THR A 165 -2.03 -0.12 -4.85
CA THR A 165 -2.96 0.84 -4.23
C THR A 165 -3.83 1.52 -5.29
N MET A 166 -3.26 1.96 -6.41
CA MET A 166 -4.02 2.60 -7.49
C MET A 166 -4.97 1.63 -8.22
N GLU A 167 -4.60 0.35 -8.35
CA GLU A 167 -5.54 -0.67 -8.84
C GLU A 167 -6.73 -0.86 -7.88
N ALA A 168 -6.48 -0.89 -6.57
CA ALA A 168 -7.57 -0.91 -5.58
C ALA A 168 -8.44 0.35 -5.69
N VAL A 169 -7.84 1.54 -5.87
CA VAL A 169 -8.58 2.79 -6.10
C VAL A 169 -9.50 2.68 -7.31
N LYS A 170 -9.06 2.13 -8.44
CA LYS A 170 -9.89 1.95 -9.64
C LYS A 170 -11.13 1.11 -9.37
N LEU A 171 -11.02 0.05 -8.55
CA LEU A 171 -12.14 -0.82 -8.21
C LEU A 171 -13.20 -0.10 -7.35
N PHE A 172 -12.77 0.88 -6.54
CA PHE A 172 -13.64 1.59 -5.60
C PHE A 172 -14.00 3.01 -6.04
N LYS A 173 -13.46 3.51 -7.16
CA LYS A 173 -13.62 4.90 -7.60
C LYS A 173 -15.09 5.32 -7.76
N ASP A 174 -15.92 4.42 -8.29
CA ASP A 174 -17.33 4.67 -8.57
C ASP A 174 -18.26 4.14 -7.46
N LYS A 175 -17.70 3.71 -6.33
CA LYS A 175 -18.48 3.19 -5.21
C LYS A 175 -18.78 4.30 -4.22
N ASP A 176 -20.03 4.36 -3.78
CA ASP A 176 -20.48 5.36 -2.84
C ASP A 176 -19.82 5.22 -1.47
N GLN A 177 -19.63 3.98 -1.02
CA GLN A 177 -19.01 3.66 0.26
C GLN A 177 -18.39 2.27 0.27
N PHE A 178 -17.52 2.05 1.26
CA PHE A 178 -16.95 0.75 1.56
C PHE A 178 -16.64 0.61 3.05
N TYR A 179 -16.45 -0.62 3.48
CA TYR A 179 -16.18 -1.00 4.86
C TYR A 179 -14.88 -1.77 4.95
N VAL A 180 -14.21 -1.65 6.09
CA VAL A 180 -12.93 -2.30 6.31
C VAL A 180 -13.07 -3.33 7.42
N PRO A 181 -13.15 -4.64 7.11
CA PRO A 181 -13.15 -5.69 8.11
C PRO A 181 -11.88 -5.65 8.96
N HIS A 182 -12.02 -5.92 10.24
CA HIS A 182 -10.93 -5.91 11.21
C HIS A 182 -10.81 -7.25 11.93
N SER A 183 -9.61 -7.54 12.42
CA SER A 183 -9.30 -8.69 13.26
C SER A 183 -8.33 -8.28 14.36
N PHE A 184 -8.20 -9.10 15.42
CA PHE A 184 -7.18 -8.91 16.44
C PHE A 184 -5.86 -9.58 16.03
N ASP A 185 -4.75 -9.07 16.53
CA ASP A 185 -3.53 -9.86 16.67
C ASP A 185 -3.57 -10.63 18.00
N TYR A 186 -2.58 -11.51 18.22
CA TYR A 186 -2.45 -12.29 19.46
C TYR A 186 -2.20 -11.41 20.71
N ARG A 187 -1.87 -10.12 20.56
CA ARG A 187 -1.69 -9.15 21.64
C ARG A 187 -2.95 -8.32 21.91
N GLY A 188 -4.05 -8.59 21.23
CA GLY A 188 -5.30 -7.84 21.37
C GLY A 188 -5.36 -6.50 20.64
N ARG A 189 -4.46 -6.25 19.67
CA ARG A 189 -4.51 -5.06 18.84
C ARG A 189 -5.40 -5.29 17.63
N MET A 190 -6.20 -4.30 17.26
CA MET A 190 -7.06 -4.34 16.07
C MET A 190 -6.29 -3.94 14.82
N TYR A 191 -6.44 -4.74 13.76
CA TYR A 191 -5.86 -4.49 12.44
C TYR A 191 -6.89 -4.67 11.34
N PRO A 192 -6.84 -3.81 10.29
CA PRO A 192 -7.64 -4.04 9.10
C PRO A 192 -7.19 -5.33 8.41
N VAL A 193 -8.14 -6.09 7.90
CA VAL A 193 -7.85 -7.31 7.12
C VAL A 193 -7.35 -6.97 5.72
N PRO A 194 -7.99 -6.03 4.97
CA PRO A 194 -7.48 -5.60 3.66
C PRO A 194 -6.08 -5.00 3.74
N SER A 195 -5.31 -5.17 2.66
CA SER A 195 -3.95 -4.65 2.56
C SER A 195 -3.89 -3.23 1.98
N PHE A 196 -4.97 -2.76 1.36
CA PHE A 196 -5.06 -1.46 0.68
C PHE A 196 -6.34 -0.74 1.08
N LEU A 197 -6.36 0.56 0.94
CA LEU A 197 -7.48 1.43 1.30
C LEU A 197 -7.91 1.24 2.76
N THR A 198 -6.94 1.30 3.65
CA THR A 198 -7.14 1.17 5.09
C THR A 198 -6.52 2.32 5.85
N MET A 199 -7.00 2.55 7.07
CA MET A 199 -6.46 3.59 7.95
C MET A 199 -5.07 3.25 8.53
N GLN A 200 -4.55 2.06 8.30
CA GLN A 200 -3.21 1.61 8.72
C GLN A 200 -2.28 1.37 7.54
N ASP A 201 -2.50 2.07 6.44
CA ASP A 201 -1.64 2.05 5.26
C ASP A 201 -0.51 3.09 5.35
N THR A 202 0.26 3.26 4.27
CA THR A 202 1.18 4.37 4.07
C THR A 202 0.44 5.71 4.14
N ASP A 203 1.15 6.81 4.33
CA ASP A 203 0.52 8.13 4.37
C ASP A 203 -0.25 8.45 3.09
N PHE A 204 0.27 8.01 1.95
CA PHE A 204 -0.46 8.04 0.69
C PHE A 204 -1.76 7.21 0.77
N GLY A 205 -1.69 5.94 1.20
CA GLY A 205 -2.88 5.09 1.31
C GLY A 205 -3.94 5.64 2.27
N LYS A 206 -3.52 6.20 3.41
CA LYS A 206 -4.41 6.87 4.37
C LYS A 206 -5.09 8.10 3.77
N SER A 207 -4.37 8.91 2.99
CA SER A 207 -4.90 10.14 2.41
C SER A 207 -6.00 9.90 1.36
N LEU A 208 -6.05 8.69 0.79
CA LEU A 208 -7.06 8.29 -0.20
C LEU A 208 -8.43 8.03 0.40
N ILE A 209 -8.54 7.83 1.72
CA ILE A 209 -9.79 7.47 2.38
C ILE A 209 -10.27 8.59 3.31
N LYS A 210 -11.58 8.73 3.42
CA LYS A 210 -12.25 9.60 4.38
C LYS A 210 -13.49 8.91 4.92
N PHE A 211 -14.02 9.34 6.05
CA PHE A 211 -15.30 8.88 6.55
C PHE A 211 -16.42 9.25 5.55
N LYS A 212 -17.38 8.35 5.37
CA LYS A 212 -18.55 8.60 4.53
C LYS A 212 -19.40 9.70 5.15
N ASP A 213 -19.68 9.59 6.44
CA ASP A 213 -20.47 10.57 7.17
C ASP A 213 -19.59 11.72 7.62
N SER A 214 -20.09 12.93 7.43
CA SER A 214 -19.43 14.16 7.87
C SER A 214 -20.18 14.79 9.03
N ALA A 215 -19.47 15.43 9.92
CA ALA A 215 -20.06 16.23 10.99
C ALA A 215 -19.64 17.70 10.88
N LYS A 216 -20.49 18.60 11.40
CA LYS A 216 -20.12 20.02 11.49
C LYS A 216 -18.95 20.20 12.44
N LEU A 217 -17.99 21.00 12.03
CA LEU A 217 -16.81 21.29 12.82
C LEU A 217 -17.19 22.22 13.98
N THR A 218 -17.14 21.71 15.20
CA THR A 218 -17.29 22.50 16.43
C THR A 218 -15.98 23.21 16.81
N SER A 219 -16.01 24.14 17.79
CA SER A 219 -14.81 24.77 18.33
C SER A 219 -13.80 23.73 18.82
N ASP A 220 -14.25 22.78 19.64
CA ASP A 220 -13.41 21.73 20.21
C ASP A 220 -12.83 20.82 19.12
N ALA A 221 -13.63 20.53 18.05
CA ALA A 221 -13.15 19.75 16.91
C ALA A 221 -12.06 20.46 16.12
N LYS A 222 -12.09 21.80 16.04
CA LYS A 222 -11.01 22.60 15.43
C LYS A 222 -9.72 22.45 16.22
N ASP A 223 -9.77 22.50 17.54
CA ASP A 223 -8.60 22.36 18.40
C ASP A 223 -7.99 20.97 18.25
N TRP A 224 -8.80 19.92 18.22
CA TRP A 224 -8.34 18.55 17.97
C TRP A 224 -7.74 18.37 16.57
N LEU A 225 -8.32 18.98 15.55
CA LEU A 225 -7.79 18.94 14.19
C LEU A 225 -6.43 19.66 14.11
N SER A 226 -6.33 20.84 14.75
CA SER A 226 -5.07 21.61 14.83
C SER A 226 -4.00 20.83 15.57
N PHE A 227 -4.37 20.16 16.65
CA PHE A 227 -3.47 19.27 17.39
C PHE A 227 -2.98 18.12 16.52
N GLN A 228 -3.87 17.48 15.75
CA GLN A 228 -3.49 16.41 14.83
C GLN A 228 -2.54 16.88 13.73
N VAL A 229 -2.78 18.05 13.15
CA VAL A 229 -1.87 18.66 12.17
C VAL A 229 -0.49 18.88 12.76
N ALA A 230 -0.44 19.46 13.97
CA ALA A 230 0.81 19.74 14.64
C ALA A 230 1.57 18.48 15.07
N THR A 231 0.89 17.43 15.55
CA THR A 231 1.52 16.15 15.88
C THR A 231 2.08 15.46 14.63
N THR A 232 1.36 15.53 13.52
CA THR A 232 1.85 15.02 12.22
C THR A 232 3.08 15.78 11.74
N TYR A 233 3.17 17.06 12.06
CA TYR A 233 4.36 17.90 11.78
C TYR A 233 5.54 17.65 12.75
N GLY A 234 5.38 16.81 13.76
CA GLY A 234 6.42 16.43 14.71
C GLY A 234 6.41 17.20 16.05
N LEU A 235 5.34 17.91 16.35
CA LEU A 235 5.17 18.65 17.63
C LEU A 235 4.41 17.84 18.68
N ASP A 236 4.55 16.53 18.66
CA ASP A 236 3.84 15.55 19.49
C ASP A 236 4.13 15.63 20.99
N LYS A 237 5.20 16.33 21.39
CA LYS A 237 5.62 16.46 22.81
C LYS A 237 5.08 17.70 23.50
N LYS A 238 4.24 18.49 22.84
CA LYS A 238 3.65 19.71 23.42
C LYS A 238 2.19 19.51 23.81
N THR A 239 1.68 20.33 24.74
CA THR A 239 0.26 20.28 25.12
C THR A 239 -0.65 20.77 24.00
N ILE A 240 -1.89 20.28 23.96
CA ILE A 240 -2.91 20.67 22.96
C ILE A 240 -3.04 22.20 22.86
N LYS A 241 -3.14 22.91 23.99
CA LYS A 241 -3.25 24.37 24.03
C LYS A 241 -2.03 25.09 23.45
N ALA A 242 -0.82 24.61 23.74
CA ALA A 242 0.40 25.21 23.21
C ALA A 242 0.53 25.04 21.68
N VAL A 243 0.05 23.92 21.16
CA VAL A 243 0.09 23.59 19.73
C VAL A 243 -0.94 24.37 18.96
N SER A 244 -2.21 24.42 19.40
CA SER A 244 -3.27 25.21 18.77
C SER A 244 -2.93 26.70 18.72
N TYR A 245 -2.36 27.24 19.81
CA TYR A 245 -2.03 28.66 19.90
C TYR A 245 -0.86 29.07 18.99
N THR A 246 0.16 28.23 18.85
CA THR A 246 1.36 28.59 18.08
C THR A 246 1.13 28.48 16.56
N HIS A 247 0.35 27.52 16.09
CA HIS A 247 0.17 27.29 14.65
C HIS A 247 -0.96 28.11 14.04
N LEU A 248 -2.08 28.28 14.72
CA LEU A 248 -3.19 29.08 14.16
C LEU A 248 -2.87 30.56 14.12
N ARG A 249 -2.15 31.11 15.10
CA ARG A 249 -1.75 32.53 15.10
C ARG A 249 -0.58 32.85 14.17
N ALA A 250 0.33 31.94 13.91
CA ALA A 250 1.43 32.20 12.96
C ALA A 250 0.92 32.40 11.53
N HIS A 251 -0.18 31.78 11.15
CA HIS A 251 -0.80 31.97 9.85
C HIS A 251 -1.73 33.21 9.76
N GLU A 252 -2.23 33.72 10.89
CA GLU A 252 -3.05 34.94 10.91
C GLU A 252 -2.20 36.23 10.85
N THR A 253 -0.91 36.15 11.08
CA THR A 253 0.00 37.30 11.08
C THR A 253 0.77 37.50 9.76
N GLU A 254 0.62 36.59 8.78
CA GLU A 254 1.24 36.69 7.45
C GLU A 254 0.24 37.13 6.34
N THR A 255 -0.94 37.58 6.69
CA THR A 255 -1.88 38.29 5.80
C THR A 255 -1.95 39.74 6.20
#